data_063e8e7ffbf51aec68f680f2ba5316ab
#
_entry.id   063e8e7ffbf51aec68f680f2ba5316ab
#
_cell.length_a   1.000
_cell.length_b   1.000
_cell.length_c   1.000
_cell.angle_alpha   90.00
_cell.angle_beta   90.00
_cell.angle_gamma   90.00
#
_symmetry.space_group_name_H-M   'P 1'
#
loop_
_entity.id
_entity.type
_entity.pdbx_description
1 polymer ?
#
loop_
_entity_poly.entity_id
_entity_poly.type
_entity_poly.pdbx_seq_one_letter_code
_entity_poly.pdbx_strand_id
1 'polypeptide(L)'
;MADSPASADLQLVAEGDAFTGLALVLLILRSFTQGCAALTGVEAISNGVPAFRKPKSRNAATTLLLLGVISVSMFMGLIALAQLTGAKIAENPAVQLVNAPPGYVQQTLVAQLADAVFSNARPLFFIVVVVTALILVLAANTAYNGFPVLGSILSQDRYLPRQLHTRGDRLAFSNGIVALAAVAIVLVVGFQAEVTRLIALYTVGVFTSFTLSQIGMLRHWNRLLATETDPAERRRMIRSRTINGFGAGMTGVVLVVVLITKFTRGAWIAIAAMAMFYLLMQAIRKHYDRVAAELVAGDTDAVLPSRNHAIVLVSTLHKPTLRAVAYARATRPDVLEAVTVNVDEADTKKLVRDWERRKIPVPLKVVESPYREITKPVLEYVKRIRTNNPRDVVTVFIPEYVVGRWWEQILHNQSALRLKGRLLFQPGVMVTSVPWQLHSSERVVTRRPETPPGSFRRGYEAAPQELGRPPAPPPAPSTATTSGHRT
;
A
#
# COMPACT_ATOMS: atom_id res chain seq x y z
N MET A 1 20.39 -24.15 42.14
CA MET A 1 19.64 -23.13 41.40
C MET A 1 18.50 -22.71 42.29
N ALA A 2 18.27 -21.42 42.45
CA ALA A 2 17.12 -20.95 43.23
C ALA A 2 15.85 -21.18 42.47
N ASP A 3 14.77 -21.60 43.13
CA ASP A 3 13.43 -21.66 42.56
C ASP A 3 13.05 -20.25 42.08
N SER A 4 12.20 -20.18 41.03
CA SER A 4 11.77 -18.89 40.52
C SER A 4 10.99 -18.12 41.60
N PRO A 5 11.51 -16.98 42.15
CA PRO A 5 10.84 -16.27 43.23
C PRO A 5 9.43 -15.82 42.88
N ALA A 6 9.20 -15.53 41.57
CA ALA A 6 7.91 -15.05 41.06
C ALA A 6 6.80 -16.12 41.02
N SER A 7 7.14 -17.38 41.14
CA SER A 7 6.17 -18.51 41.00
C SER A 7 6.37 -19.60 42.06
N ALA A 8 7.24 -19.40 43.04
CA ALA A 8 7.56 -20.41 44.06
C ALA A 8 6.31 -20.87 44.83
N ASP A 9 5.47 -19.94 45.29
CA ASP A 9 4.28 -20.20 46.10
C ASP A 9 3.01 -20.51 45.26
N LEU A 10 3.10 -20.43 43.95
CA LEU A 10 1.96 -20.67 43.05
C LEU A 10 1.90 -22.14 42.66
N GLN A 11 0.70 -22.70 42.63
CA GLN A 11 0.47 -24.04 42.12
C GLN A 11 -0.48 -24.01 40.91
N LEU A 12 -0.16 -24.80 39.87
CA LEU A 12 -1.06 -24.97 38.75
C LEU A 12 -2.21 -25.91 39.14
N VAL A 13 -3.43 -25.49 38.82
CA VAL A 13 -4.61 -26.36 38.93
C VAL A 13 -4.43 -27.52 37.98
N ALA A 14 -4.49 -28.77 38.49
CA ALA A 14 -4.52 -29.94 37.63
C ALA A 14 -5.82 -29.92 36.82
N GLU A 15 -5.74 -29.85 35.51
CA GLU A 15 -6.90 -29.99 34.61
C GLU A 15 -7.30 -31.46 34.52
N GLY A 16 -8.06 -31.94 35.54
CA GLY A 16 -8.75 -33.26 35.49
C GLY A 16 -7.85 -34.50 35.49
N ASP A 17 -8.48 -35.65 35.28
CA ASP A 17 -7.82 -36.96 35.14
C ASP A 17 -6.87 -36.99 33.92
N ALA A 18 -5.85 -37.85 34.00
CA ALA A 18 -4.83 -37.97 32.94
C ALA A 18 -5.50 -38.16 31.57
N PHE A 19 -5.22 -37.21 30.66
CA PHE A 19 -5.72 -37.30 29.30
C PHE A 19 -5.25 -38.60 28.63
N THR A 20 -6.19 -39.43 28.15
CA THR A 20 -5.90 -40.70 27.47
C THR A 20 -6.54 -40.69 26.07
N GLY A 21 -6.03 -41.54 25.21
CA GLY A 21 -6.59 -41.73 23.86
C GLY A 21 -6.60 -40.46 23.01
N LEU A 22 -7.73 -40.14 22.41
CA LEU A 22 -7.90 -39.02 21.48
C LEU A 22 -7.63 -37.65 22.16
N ALA A 23 -7.99 -37.49 23.45
CA ALA A 23 -7.77 -36.27 24.19
C ALA A 23 -6.27 -35.95 24.36
N LEU A 24 -5.45 -36.96 24.63
CA LEU A 24 -4.00 -36.81 24.70
C LEU A 24 -3.41 -36.40 23.33
N VAL A 25 -3.86 -37.02 22.23
CA VAL A 25 -3.42 -36.67 20.88
C VAL A 25 -3.78 -35.20 20.57
N LEU A 26 -4.99 -34.76 20.89
CA LEU A 26 -5.40 -33.37 20.70
C LEU A 26 -4.60 -32.40 21.54
N LEU A 27 -4.24 -32.75 22.78
CA LEU A 27 -3.40 -31.96 23.66
C LEU A 27 -2.00 -31.80 23.06
N ILE A 28 -1.38 -32.89 22.59
CA ILE A 28 -0.07 -32.89 21.94
C ILE A 28 -0.12 -32.03 20.67
N LEU A 29 -1.12 -32.21 19.83
CA LEU A 29 -1.28 -31.41 18.63
C LEU A 29 -1.48 -29.92 18.92
N ARG A 30 -2.27 -29.58 19.94
CA ARG A 30 -2.47 -28.19 20.40
C ARG A 30 -1.15 -27.59 20.89
N SER A 31 -0.39 -28.32 21.70
CA SER A 31 0.91 -27.88 22.20
C SER A 31 1.94 -27.71 21.07
N PHE A 32 1.94 -28.65 20.12
CA PHE A 32 2.77 -28.55 18.91
C PHE A 32 2.46 -27.29 18.08
N THR A 33 1.16 -26.98 17.86
CA THR A 33 0.78 -25.78 17.10
C THR A 33 1.12 -24.48 17.82
N GLN A 34 1.14 -24.47 19.14
CA GLN A 34 1.61 -23.32 19.93
C GLN A 34 3.14 -23.17 19.81
N GLY A 35 3.87 -24.29 19.88
CA GLY A 35 5.33 -24.28 19.66
C GLY A 35 5.74 -23.80 18.26
N CYS A 36 4.92 -24.10 17.24
CA CYS A 36 5.16 -23.61 15.88
C CYS A 36 5.12 -22.07 15.75
N ALA A 37 4.46 -21.37 16.67
CA ALA A 37 4.50 -19.92 16.71
C ALA A 37 5.92 -19.37 17.02
N ALA A 38 6.80 -20.18 17.59
CA ALA A 38 8.21 -19.82 17.83
C ALA A 38 9.04 -19.73 16.52
N LEU A 39 8.53 -20.24 15.40
CA LEU A 39 9.18 -20.14 14.09
C LEU A 39 8.87 -18.81 13.36
N THR A 40 8.43 -17.80 14.09
CA THR A 40 8.23 -16.45 13.54
C THR A 40 9.54 -15.89 13.01
N GLY A 41 9.48 -15.14 11.90
CA GLY A 41 10.65 -14.55 11.25
C GLY A 41 11.15 -15.31 10.01
N VAL A 42 10.76 -16.56 9.82
CA VAL A 42 11.04 -17.33 8.59
C VAL A 42 10.47 -16.63 7.37
N GLU A 43 9.28 -16.04 7.51
CA GLU A 43 8.61 -15.27 6.45
C GLU A 43 9.39 -14.01 6.07
N ALA A 44 10.05 -13.36 7.00
CA ALA A 44 10.85 -12.18 6.73
C ALA A 44 12.05 -12.49 5.84
N ILE A 45 12.72 -13.63 6.08
CA ILE A 45 13.84 -14.10 5.25
C ILE A 45 13.33 -14.53 3.87
N SER A 46 12.24 -15.31 3.80
CA SER A 46 11.69 -15.80 2.54
C SER A 46 11.20 -14.68 1.62
N ASN A 47 10.53 -13.68 2.17
CA ASN A 47 10.08 -12.51 1.44
C ASN A 47 11.24 -11.54 1.10
N GLY A 48 12.30 -11.55 1.92
CA GLY A 48 13.50 -10.71 1.76
C GLY A 48 14.52 -11.24 0.76
N VAL A 49 14.35 -12.42 0.15
CA VAL A 49 15.31 -13.01 -0.79
C VAL A 49 15.78 -12.06 -1.89
N PRO A 50 14.92 -11.22 -2.51
CA PRO A 50 15.35 -10.26 -3.52
C PRO A 50 16.39 -9.24 -3.03
N ALA A 51 16.41 -8.94 -1.73
CA ALA A 51 17.33 -7.98 -1.11
C ALA A 51 18.70 -8.56 -0.74
N PHE A 52 18.86 -9.90 -0.75
CA PHE A 52 20.14 -10.52 -0.43
C PHE A 52 21.22 -10.27 -1.50
N ARG A 53 22.48 -10.24 -1.07
CA ARG A 53 23.63 -10.21 -1.98
C ARG A 53 23.71 -11.49 -2.80
N LYS A 54 24.25 -11.41 -4.03
CA LYS A 54 24.47 -12.60 -4.88
C LYS A 54 25.53 -13.51 -4.25
N PRO A 55 25.31 -14.84 -4.26
CA PRO A 55 24.18 -15.62 -4.78
C PRO A 55 23.00 -15.61 -3.80
N LYS A 56 21.90 -14.92 -4.16
CA LYS A 56 20.77 -14.61 -3.29
C LYS A 56 20.15 -15.83 -2.61
N SER A 57 19.84 -16.86 -3.37
CA SER A 57 19.18 -18.07 -2.86
C SER A 57 20.05 -18.84 -1.85
N ARG A 58 21.36 -18.95 -2.10
CA ARG A 58 22.29 -19.62 -1.18
C ARG A 58 22.43 -18.84 0.13
N ASN A 59 22.61 -17.53 0.05
CA ASN A 59 22.76 -16.69 1.22
C ASN A 59 21.46 -16.69 2.08
N ALA A 60 20.29 -16.60 1.44
CA ALA A 60 19.01 -16.71 2.12
C ALA A 60 18.83 -18.09 2.78
N ALA A 61 19.18 -19.18 2.10
CA ALA A 61 19.10 -20.53 2.66
C ALA A 61 20.04 -20.72 3.87
N THR A 62 21.26 -20.20 3.81
CA THR A 62 22.21 -20.24 4.94
C THR A 62 21.67 -19.44 6.13
N THR A 63 21.14 -18.23 5.89
CA THR A 63 20.53 -17.40 6.93
C THR A 63 19.33 -18.11 7.58
N LEU A 64 18.49 -18.77 6.77
CA LEU A 64 17.34 -19.52 7.26
C LEU A 64 17.75 -20.73 8.10
N LEU A 65 18.82 -21.44 7.69
CA LEU A 65 19.37 -22.54 8.48
C LEU A 65 19.91 -22.06 9.83
N LEU A 66 20.69 -20.95 9.84
CA LEU A 66 21.21 -20.36 11.06
C LEU A 66 20.06 -19.90 11.98
N LEU A 67 19.03 -19.25 11.44
CA LEU A 67 17.84 -18.88 12.20
C LEU A 67 17.22 -20.12 12.87
N GLY A 68 17.02 -21.20 12.10
CA GLY A 68 16.45 -22.44 12.64
C GLY A 68 17.28 -23.05 13.75
N VAL A 69 18.59 -23.19 13.56
CA VAL A 69 19.50 -23.74 14.59
C VAL A 69 19.52 -22.89 15.85
N ILE A 70 19.67 -21.58 15.72
CA ILE A 70 19.70 -20.66 16.86
C ILE A 70 18.35 -20.68 17.61
N SER A 71 17.23 -20.56 16.89
CA SER A 71 15.90 -20.54 17.50
C SER A 71 15.58 -21.83 18.25
N VAL A 72 15.89 -23.00 17.65
CA VAL A 72 15.66 -24.29 18.29
C VAL A 72 16.55 -24.43 19.53
N SER A 73 17.84 -24.08 19.44
CA SER A 73 18.76 -24.16 20.57
C SER A 73 18.32 -23.25 21.74
N MET A 74 17.94 -22.01 21.43
CA MET A 74 17.43 -21.07 22.44
C MET A 74 16.14 -21.58 23.09
N PHE A 75 15.21 -22.10 22.28
CA PHE A 75 13.93 -22.63 22.76
C PHE A 75 14.13 -23.83 23.70
N MET A 76 15.00 -24.76 23.31
CA MET A 76 15.37 -25.91 24.16
C MET A 76 16.02 -25.47 25.46
N GLY A 77 16.91 -24.46 25.38
CA GLY A 77 17.54 -23.88 26.57
C GLY A 77 16.53 -23.22 27.53
N LEU A 78 15.57 -22.48 26.99
CA LEU A 78 14.49 -21.88 27.80
C LEU A 78 13.60 -22.93 28.47
N ILE A 79 13.26 -24.03 27.78
CA ILE A 79 12.48 -25.13 28.35
C ILE A 79 13.27 -25.80 29.47
N ALA A 80 14.56 -26.10 29.26
CA ALA A 80 15.41 -26.71 30.26
C ALA A 80 15.54 -25.81 31.53
N LEU A 81 15.76 -24.50 31.35
CA LEU A 81 15.81 -23.55 32.44
C LEU A 81 14.47 -23.45 33.19
N ALA A 82 13.34 -23.42 32.46
CA ALA A 82 12.01 -23.38 33.05
C ALA A 82 11.75 -24.61 33.95
N GLN A 83 12.16 -25.80 33.50
CA GLN A 83 12.06 -27.03 34.29
C GLN A 83 12.95 -27.00 35.52
N LEU A 84 14.20 -26.54 35.37
CA LEU A 84 15.18 -26.49 36.47
C LEU A 84 14.83 -25.43 37.53
N THR A 85 14.19 -24.34 37.15
CA THR A 85 13.81 -23.24 38.04
C THR A 85 12.38 -23.34 38.55
N GLY A 86 11.61 -24.33 38.11
CA GLY A 86 10.21 -24.49 38.49
C GLY A 86 9.32 -23.31 38.09
N ALA A 87 9.70 -22.54 37.06
CA ALA A 87 8.93 -21.40 36.58
C ALA A 87 7.54 -21.84 36.06
N LYS A 88 6.48 -21.16 36.50
CA LYS A 88 5.09 -21.51 36.19
C LYS A 88 4.44 -20.40 35.38
N ILE A 89 3.77 -20.80 34.30
CA ILE A 89 3.01 -19.89 33.45
C ILE A 89 1.62 -20.48 33.22
N ALA A 90 0.62 -19.63 33.36
CA ALA A 90 -0.78 -19.95 33.07
C ALA A 90 -1.32 -19.06 31.94
N GLU A 91 -2.20 -19.61 31.12
CA GLU A 91 -2.90 -18.84 30.06
C GLU A 91 -3.92 -17.86 30.69
N ASN A 92 -4.57 -18.31 31.77
CA ASN A 92 -5.47 -17.50 32.60
C ASN A 92 -5.08 -17.61 34.08
N PRO A 93 -4.22 -16.70 34.57
CA PRO A 93 -3.70 -16.78 35.93
C PRO A 93 -4.77 -16.81 37.02
N ALA A 94 -5.88 -16.09 36.82
CA ALA A 94 -6.95 -15.99 37.80
C ALA A 94 -7.72 -17.33 38.04
N VAL A 95 -7.66 -18.25 37.06
CA VAL A 95 -8.38 -19.53 37.12
C VAL A 95 -7.43 -20.71 37.28
N GLN A 96 -6.25 -20.64 36.69
CA GLN A 96 -5.32 -21.75 36.57
C GLN A 96 -4.22 -21.76 37.65
N LEU A 97 -4.07 -20.64 38.40
CA LEU A 97 -3.10 -20.56 39.50
C LEU A 97 -3.83 -20.57 40.84
N VAL A 98 -3.45 -21.52 41.67
CA VAL A 98 -3.86 -21.55 43.07
C VAL A 98 -2.91 -20.63 43.88
N ASN A 99 -3.48 -19.96 44.88
CA ASN A 99 -2.75 -19.00 45.74
C ASN A 99 -2.27 -17.72 45.02
N ALA A 100 -2.80 -17.39 43.85
CA ALA A 100 -2.49 -16.11 43.26
C ALA A 100 -3.19 -14.97 44.04
N PRO A 101 -2.47 -13.93 44.48
CA PRO A 101 -3.08 -12.81 45.18
C PRO A 101 -4.06 -12.04 44.27
N PRO A 102 -5.08 -11.36 44.85
CA PRO A 102 -6.00 -10.53 44.05
C PRO A 102 -5.22 -9.50 43.25
N GLY A 103 -5.49 -9.44 41.93
CA GLY A 103 -4.75 -8.52 41.04
C GLY A 103 -3.37 -9.00 40.59
N TYR A 104 -3.04 -10.26 40.76
CA TYR A 104 -1.76 -10.83 40.32
C TYR A 104 -1.53 -10.62 38.80
N VAL A 105 -0.44 -9.94 38.48
CA VAL A 105 0.04 -9.74 37.10
C VAL A 105 1.16 -10.73 36.84
N GLN A 106 0.91 -11.73 35.99
CA GLN A 106 1.89 -12.75 35.66
C GLN A 106 3.06 -12.14 34.88
N GLN A 107 4.27 -12.35 35.39
CA GLN A 107 5.50 -11.99 34.67
C GLN A 107 5.72 -12.92 33.47
N THR A 108 6.39 -12.41 32.43
CA THR A 108 6.78 -13.23 31.27
C THR A 108 7.76 -14.33 31.67
N LEU A 109 7.75 -15.47 30.97
CA LEU A 109 8.69 -16.57 31.25
C LEU A 109 10.15 -16.08 31.29
N VAL A 110 10.54 -15.26 30.32
CA VAL A 110 11.92 -14.72 30.25
C VAL A 110 12.25 -13.87 31.46
N ALA A 111 11.30 -13.07 31.98
CA ALA A 111 11.50 -12.30 33.19
C ALA A 111 11.62 -13.19 34.42
N GLN A 112 10.77 -14.22 34.58
CA GLN A 112 10.87 -15.19 35.67
C GLN A 112 12.21 -15.94 35.70
N LEU A 113 12.65 -16.39 34.50
CA LEU A 113 13.94 -17.08 34.35
C LEU A 113 15.12 -16.14 34.65
N ALA A 114 15.05 -14.90 34.16
CA ALA A 114 16.08 -13.90 34.44
C ALA A 114 16.16 -13.57 35.95
N ASP A 115 15.02 -13.47 36.64
CA ASP A 115 14.95 -13.24 38.07
C ASP A 115 15.55 -14.41 38.88
N ALA A 116 15.24 -15.65 38.46
CA ALA A 116 15.81 -16.84 39.10
C ALA A 116 17.32 -16.99 38.89
N VAL A 117 17.81 -16.72 37.67
CA VAL A 117 19.24 -16.88 37.32
C VAL A 117 20.08 -15.73 37.90
N PHE A 118 19.59 -14.50 37.86
CA PHE A 118 20.28 -13.28 38.23
C PHE A 118 19.82 -12.72 39.60
N SER A 119 19.27 -13.56 40.50
CA SER A 119 18.79 -13.17 41.80
C SER A 119 19.82 -12.35 42.60
N ASN A 120 21.10 -12.72 42.50
CA ASN A 120 22.22 -12.06 43.16
C ASN A 120 22.87 -10.94 42.32
N ALA A 121 22.41 -10.70 41.10
CA ALA A 121 23.00 -9.74 40.16
C ALA A 121 21.92 -8.92 39.46
N ARG A 122 21.16 -8.12 40.20
CA ARG A 122 20.04 -7.30 39.71
C ARG A 122 20.33 -6.49 38.46
N PRO A 123 21.52 -5.89 38.22
CA PRO A 123 21.78 -5.18 36.96
C PRO A 123 21.64 -6.08 35.73
N LEU A 124 22.04 -7.36 35.81
CA LEU A 124 21.92 -8.30 34.69
C LEU A 124 20.46 -8.65 34.39
N PHE A 125 19.60 -8.75 35.40
CA PHE A 125 18.16 -8.88 35.22
C PHE A 125 17.60 -7.73 34.38
N PHE A 126 17.88 -6.48 34.74
CA PHE A 126 17.41 -5.32 34.00
C PHE A 126 17.94 -5.28 32.56
N ILE A 127 19.21 -5.68 32.35
CA ILE A 127 19.78 -5.79 31.00
C ILE A 127 18.98 -6.77 30.16
N VAL A 128 18.66 -7.97 30.68
CA VAL A 128 17.86 -8.98 29.94
C VAL A 128 16.47 -8.43 29.58
N VAL A 129 15.79 -7.78 30.51
CA VAL A 129 14.47 -7.21 30.30
C VAL A 129 14.51 -6.12 29.22
N VAL A 130 15.49 -5.19 29.32
CA VAL A 130 15.64 -4.11 28.33
C VAL A 130 16.00 -4.65 26.94
N VAL A 131 16.93 -5.61 26.86
CA VAL A 131 17.30 -6.24 25.58
C VAL A 131 16.12 -6.99 24.98
N THR A 132 15.34 -7.69 25.79
CA THR A 132 14.12 -8.37 25.31
C THR A 132 13.10 -7.37 24.76
N ALA A 133 12.87 -6.26 25.45
CA ALA A 133 11.99 -5.20 24.94
C ALA A 133 12.52 -4.61 23.62
N LEU A 134 13.82 -4.36 23.53
CA LEU A 134 14.45 -3.85 22.30
C LEU A 134 14.30 -4.82 21.12
N ILE A 135 14.47 -6.13 21.37
CA ILE A 135 14.26 -7.16 20.33
C ILE A 135 12.83 -7.15 19.82
N LEU A 136 11.83 -6.96 20.68
CA LEU A 136 10.42 -6.86 20.27
C LEU A 136 10.17 -5.62 19.38
N VAL A 137 10.78 -4.48 19.70
CA VAL A 137 10.72 -3.28 18.86
C VAL A 137 11.36 -3.52 17.51
N LEU A 138 12.52 -4.18 17.45
CA LEU A 138 13.20 -4.55 16.20
C LEU A 138 12.37 -5.54 15.37
N ALA A 139 11.71 -6.50 16.01
CA ALA A 139 10.80 -7.43 15.34
C ALA A 139 9.62 -6.69 14.68
N ALA A 140 9.00 -5.75 15.38
CA ALA A 140 7.96 -4.90 14.82
C ALA A 140 8.46 -4.09 13.62
N ASN A 141 9.67 -3.52 13.68
CA ASN A 141 10.28 -2.78 12.58
C ASN A 141 10.45 -3.64 11.31
N THR A 142 10.67 -4.94 11.45
CA THR A 142 10.77 -5.86 10.30
C THR A 142 9.47 -5.91 9.49
N ALA A 143 8.31 -5.87 10.15
CA ALA A 143 7.01 -5.84 9.49
C ALA A 143 6.81 -4.55 8.66
N TYR A 144 7.28 -3.41 9.16
CA TYR A 144 7.24 -2.12 8.46
C TYR A 144 8.16 -2.04 7.24
N ASN A 145 9.12 -2.93 7.10
CA ASN A 145 9.90 -3.11 5.88
C ASN A 145 9.27 -4.12 4.92
N GLY A 146 8.81 -5.26 5.41
CA GLY A 146 8.32 -6.38 4.61
C GLY A 146 6.97 -6.09 3.94
N PHE A 147 5.99 -5.61 4.71
CA PHE A 147 4.64 -5.37 4.21
C PHE A 147 4.57 -4.33 3.09
N PRO A 148 5.21 -3.14 3.18
CA PRO A 148 5.16 -2.16 2.11
C PRO A 148 5.79 -2.65 0.80
N VAL A 149 6.85 -3.45 0.86
CA VAL A 149 7.45 -4.06 -0.33
C VAL A 149 6.49 -5.05 -0.98
N LEU A 150 5.86 -5.93 -0.19
CA LEU A 150 4.85 -6.86 -0.69
C LEU A 150 3.64 -6.11 -1.28
N GLY A 151 3.15 -5.08 -0.59
CA GLY A 151 2.07 -4.21 -1.06
C GLY A 151 2.42 -3.52 -2.38
N SER A 152 3.67 -3.11 -2.55
CA SER A 152 4.18 -2.54 -3.81
C SER A 152 4.14 -3.54 -4.95
N ILE A 153 4.55 -4.81 -4.73
CA ILE A 153 4.51 -5.87 -5.74
C ILE A 153 3.06 -6.17 -6.15
N LEU A 154 2.17 -6.35 -5.18
CA LEU A 154 0.75 -6.59 -5.45
C LEU A 154 0.08 -5.41 -6.19
N SER A 155 0.53 -4.19 -5.94
CA SER A 155 0.06 -2.99 -6.65
C SER A 155 0.57 -2.95 -8.10
N GLN A 156 1.81 -3.37 -8.37
CA GLN A 156 2.32 -3.57 -9.74
C GLN A 156 1.50 -4.59 -10.51
N ASP A 157 1.12 -5.69 -9.86
CA ASP A 157 0.29 -6.75 -10.42
C ASP A 157 -1.21 -6.39 -10.48
N ARG A 158 -1.57 -5.12 -10.17
CA ARG A 158 -2.94 -4.57 -10.19
C ARG A 158 -3.90 -5.16 -9.16
N TYR A 159 -3.41 -5.84 -8.12
CA TYR A 159 -4.24 -6.37 -7.04
C TYR A 159 -4.52 -5.34 -5.94
N LEU A 160 -3.69 -4.30 -5.82
CA LEU A 160 -3.83 -3.22 -4.86
C LEU A 160 -3.78 -1.84 -5.55
N PRO A 161 -4.26 -0.77 -4.89
CA PRO A 161 -4.20 0.58 -5.43
C PRO A 161 -2.77 1.01 -5.77
N ARG A 162 -2.58 1.70 -6.92
CA ARG A 162 -1.26 2.13 -7.41
C ARG A 162 -0.50 3.03 -6.42
N GLN A 163 -1.21 3.71 -5.52
CA GLN A 163 -0.61 4.56 -4.48
C GLN A 163 0.32 3.80 -3.53
N LEU A 164 0.15 2.47 -3.39
CA LEU A 164 1.05 1.64 -2.59
C LEU A 164 2.37 1.32 -3.28
N HIS A 165 2.45 1.52 -4.59
CA HIS A 165 3.69 1.37 -5.36
C HIS A 165 4.52 2.66 -5.41
N THR A 166 3.88 3.83 -5.23
CA THR A 166 4.60 5.11 -5.27
C THR A 166 5.50 5.26 -4.05
N ARG A 167 6.76 5.63 -4.29
CA ARG A 167 7.71 6.00 -3.23
C ARG A 167 7.56 7.49 -2.95
N GLY A 168 7.48 7.86 -1.67
CA GLY A 168 7.50 9.24 -1.26
C GLY A 168 8.90 9.88 -1.44
N ASP A 169 9.00 11.16 -1.11
CA ASP A 169 10.24 11.97 -1.24
C ASP A 169 11.45 11.37 -0.52
N ARG A 170 11.23 10.53 0.50
CA ARG A 170 12.26 9.81 1.23
C ARG A 170 12.58 8.42 0.66
N LEU A 171 12.15 8.12 -0.56
CA LEU A 171 12.29 6.82 -1.23
C LEU A 171 11.66 5.64 -0.46
N ALA A 172 10.78 5.91 0.49
CA ALA A 172 10.05 4.93 1.29
C ALA A 172 8.61 4.77 0.78
N PHE A 173 8.06 3.58 0.96
CA PHE A 173 6.64 3.29 0.66
C PHE A 173 5.74 3.79 1.80
N SER A 174 5.68 5.11 2.00
CA SER A 174 5.00 5.76 3.14
C SER A 174 3.54 5.33 3.27
N ASN A 175 2.80 5.20 2.17
CA ASN A 175 1.40 4.78 2.19
C ASN A 175 1.23 3.35 2.73
N GLY A 176 2.15 2.45 2.40
CA GLY A 176 2.16 1.08 2.94
C GLY A 176 2.43 1.05 4.44
N ILE A 177 3.38 1.87 4.91
CA ILE A 177 3.70 1.99 6.34
C ILE A 177 2.49 2.53 7.12
N VAL A 178 1.85 3.60 6.63
CA VAL A 178 0.67 4.19 7.27
C VAL A 178 -0.51 3.20 7.28
N ALA A 179 -0.75 2.50 6.18
CA ALA A 179 -1.80 1.48 6.12
C ALA A 179 -1.57 0.35 7.12
N LEU A 180 -0.33 -0.17 7.22
CA LEU A 180 0.02 -1.20 8.21
C LEU A 180 -0.18 -0.69 9.63
N ALA A 181 0.29 0.52 9.95
CA ALA A 181 0.14 1.11 11.27
C ALA A 181 -1.34 1.27 11.64
N ALA A 182 -2.18 1.75 10.73
CA ALA A 182 -3.60 1.92 10.96
C ALA A 182 -4.29 0.57 11.27
N VAL A 183 -4.01 -0.47 10.48
CA VAL A 183 -4.56 -1.81 10.71
C VAL A 183 -4.05 -2.40 12.04
N ALA A 184 -2.76 -2.23 12.35
CA ALA A 184 -2.19 -2.69 13.61
C ALA A 184 -2.86 -2.02 14.83
N ILE A 185 -3.08 -0.70 14.78
CA ILE A 185 -3.79 0.04 15.84
C ILE A 185 -5.21 -0.50 16.01
N VAL A 186 -5.95 -0.69 14.91
CA VAL A 186 -7.32 -1.23 14.95
C VAL A 186 -7.35 -2.61 15.59
N LEU A 187 -6.39 -3.48 15.25
CA LEU A 187 -6.29 -4.82 15.84
C LEU A 187 -5.94 -4.77 17.33
N VAL A 188 -4.95 -3.97 17.72
CA VAL A 188 -4.53 -3.85 19.12
C VAL A 188 -5.67 -3.30 20.00
N VAL A 189 -6.35 -2.25 19.53
CA VAL A 189 -7.48 -1.66 20.25
C VAL A 189 -8.68 -2.61 20.28
N GLY A 190 -9.02 -3.22 19.14
CA GLY A 190 -10.17 -4.13 19.02
C GLY A 190 -10.02 -5.41 19.85
N PHE A 191 -8.81 -5.91 20.02
CA PHE A 191 -8.51 -7.07 20.86
C PHE A 191 -7.98 -6.70 22.24
N GLN A 192 -8.07 -5.44 22.65
CA GLN A 192 -7.64 -4.94 23.96
C GLN A 192 -6.19 -5.35 24.33
N ALA A 193 -5.30 -5.41 23.30
CA ALA A 193 -3.92 -5.88 23.43
C ALA A 193 -3.79 -7.32 23.98
N GLU A 194 -4.83 -8.15 23.90
CA GLU A 194 -4.77 -9.54 24.35
C GLU A 194 -3.90 -10.38 23.40
N VAL A 195 -2.66 -10.63 23.81
CA VAL A 195 -1.63 -11.27 22.99
C VAL A 195 -2.06 -12.67 22.50
N THR A 196 -2.73 -13.44 23.36
CA THR A 196 -3.17 -14.82 23.04
C THR A 196 -4.13 -14.85 21.85
N ARG A 197 -5.06 -13.90 21.77
CA ARG A 197 -5.98 -13.79 20.64
C ARG A 197 -5.28 -13.31 19.37
N LEU A 198 -4.40 -12.32 19.48
CA LEU A 198 -3.62 -11.81 18.35
C LEU A 198 -2.70 -12.89 17.76
N ILE A 199 -2.05 -13.71 18.60
CA ILE A 199 -1.23 -14.85 18.15
C ILE A 199 -2.10 -15.89 17.43
N ALA A 200 -3.35 -16.12 17.85
CA ALA A 200 -4.23 -17.05 17.15
C ALA A 200 -4.52 -16.62 15.69
N LEU A 201 -4.80 -15.31 15.46
CA LEU A 201 -4.98 -14.78 14.11
C LEU A 201 -3.69 -14.89 13.28
N TYR A 202 -2.57 -14.50 13.87
CA TYR A 202 -1.26 -14.57 13.25
C TYR A 202 -0.93 -15.99 12.77
N THR A 203 -1.09 -16.99 13.65
CA THR A 203 -0.74 -18.39 13.35
C THR A 203 -1.54 -18.91 12.15
N VAL A 204 -2.85 -18.64 12.06
CA VAL A 204 -3.67 -19.02 10.89
C VAL A 204 -3.15 -18.39 9.62
N GLY A 205 -2.84 -17.07 9.65
CA GLY A 205 -2.32 -16.35 8.49
C GLY A 205 -0.99 -16.91 7.99
N VAL A 206 -0.05 -17.16 8.90
CA VAL A 206 1.28 -17.67 8.57
C VAL A 206 1.23 -19.08 7.97
N PHE A 207 0.50 -20.01 8.61
CA PHE A 207 0.40 -21.39 8.09
C PHE A 207 -0.39 -21.47 6.79
N THR A 208 -1.38 -20.60 6.59
CA THR A 208 -2.04 -20.47 5.28
C THR A 208 -1.03 -20.00 4.22
N SER A 209 -0.22 -18.98 4.52
CA SER A 209 0.81 -18.47 3.61
C SER A 209 1.86 -19.53 3.28
N PHE A 210 2.38 -20.24 4.28
CA PHE A 210 3.36 -21.29 4.07
C PHE A 210 2.80 -22.43 3.23
N THR A 211 1.59 -22.91 3.54
CA THR A 211 0.96 -23.99 2.78
C THR A 211 0.73 -23.60 1.33
N LEU A 212 0.20 -22.39 1.08
CA LEU A 212 0.00 -21.88 -0.27
C LEU A 212 1.31 -21.70 -1.03
N SER A 213 2.36 -21.24 -0.36
CA SER A 213 3.70 -21.10 -0.95
C SER A 213 4.25 -22.46 -1.37
N GLN A 214 4.17 -23.47 -0.51
CA GLN A 214 4.64 -24.83 -0.83
C GLN A 214 3.84 -25.46 -1.97
N ILE A 215 2.51 -25.28 -2.00
CA ILE A 215 1.65 -25.73 -3.10
C ILE A 215 2.01 -24.99 -4.40
N GLY A 216 2.30 -23.69 -4.32
CA GLY A 216 2.78 -22.89 -5.45
C GLY A 216 4.07 -23.44 -6.03
N MET A 217 5.03 -23.80 -5.17
CA MET A 217 6.30 -24.43 -5.58
C MET A 217 6.09 -25.81 -6.19
N LEU A 218 5.16 -26.63 -5.69
CA LEU A 218 4.81 -27.90 -6.33
C LEU A 218 4.32 -27.71 -7.77
N ARG A 219 3.43 -26.72 -7.98
CA ARG A 219 2.95 -26.37 -9.32
C ARG A 219 4.06 -25.84 -10.23
N HIS A 220 4.98 -25.07 -9.67
CA HIS A 220 6.17 -24.56 -10.37
C HIS A 220 7.06 -25.71 -10.85
N TRP A 221 7.43 -26.65 -9.96
CA TRP A 221 8.25 -27.81 -10.31
C TRP A 221 7.55 -28.74 -11.31
N ASN A 222 6.23 -28.95 -11.18
CA ASN A 222 5.48 -29.75 -12.14
C ASN A 222 5.51 -29.14 -13.54
N ARG A 223 5.43 -27.81 -13.65
CA ARG A 223 5.52 -27.11 -14.95
C ARG A 223 6.92 -27.22 -15.56
N LEU A 224 7.96 -27.02 -14.78
CA LEU A 224 9.33 -27.15 -15.28
C LEU A 224 9.68 -28.59 -15.68
N LEU A 225 9.26 -29.58 -14.89
CA LEU A 225 9.46 -31.01 -15.18
C LEU A 225 8.76 -31.45 -16.48
N ALA A 226 7.75 -30.73 -16.95
CA ALA A 226 7.08 -31.03 -18.22
C ALA A 226 7.91 -30.64 -19.43
N THR A 227 8.86 -29.70 -19.31
CA THR A 227 9.68 -29.19 -20.41
C THR A 227 11.15 -29.55 -20.31
N GLU A 228 11.63 -30.00 -19.12
CA GLU A 228 13.03 -30.31 -18.88
C GLU A 228 13.38 -31.70 -19.42
N THR A 229 14.45 -31.79 -20.20
CA THR A 229 14.95 -33.04 -20.82
C THR A 229 16.24 -33.54 -20.20
N ASP A 230 17.04 -32.67 -19.54
CA ASP A 230 18.30 -33.09 -18.89
C ASP A 230 18.01 -33.97 -17.67
N PRO A 231 18.54 -35.21 -17.64
CA PRO A 231 18.34 -36.14 -16.53
C PRO A 231 18.90 -35.65 -15.18
N ALA A 232 19.99 -34.88 -15.19
CA ALA A 232 20.62 -34.38 -13.97
C ALA A 232 19.77 -33.27 -13.34
N GLU A 233 19.33 -32.27 -14.12
CA GLU A 233 18.45 -31.20 -13.67
C GLU A 233 17.06 -31.74 -13.28
N ARG A 234 16.55 -32.72 -14.01
CA ARG A 234 15.30 -33.39 -13.71
C ARG A 234 15.30 -34.08 -12.33
N ARG A 235 16.40 -34.79 -11.98
CA ARG A 235 16.54 -35.37 -10.63
C ARG A 235 16.57 -34.32 -9.54
N ARG A 236 17.25 -33.19 -9.76
CA ARG A 236 17.29 -32.06 -8.84
C ARG A 236 15.91 -31.48 -8.63
N MET A 237 15.14 -31.24 -9.70
CA MET A 237 13.77 -30.73 -9.65
C MET A 237 12.82 -31.68 -8.91
N ILE A 238 12.93 -33.01 -9.15
CA ILE A 238 12.14 -34.01 -8.44
C ILE A 238 12.45 -33.97 -6.94
N ARG A 239 13.72 -33.91 -6.55
CA ARG A 239 14.09 -33.77 -5.13
C ARG A 239 13.50 -32.53 -4.51
N SER A 240 13.60 -31.38 -5.17
CA SER A 240 13.03 -30.12 -4.70
C SER A 240 11.50 -30.20 -4.58
N ARG A 241 10.83 -30.80 -5.57
CA ARG A 241 9.38 -31.05 -5.52
C ARG A 241 8.99 -31.92 -4.34
N THR A 242 9.72 -32.99 -4.05
CA THR A 242 9.43 -33.88 -2.92
C THR A 242 9.58 -33.14 -1.58
N ILE A 243 10.64 -32.34 -1.43
CA ILE A 243 10.84 -31.51 -0.23
C ILE A 243 9.67 -30.53 -0.05
N ASN A 244 9.26 -29.82 -1.11
CA ASN A 244 8.12 -28.91 -1.05
C ASN A 244 6.79 -29.65 -0.80
N GLY A 245 6.65 -30.88 -1.34
CA GLY A 245 5.48 -31.74 -1.09
C GLY A 245 5.35 -32.14 0.38
N PHE A 246 6.46 -32.57 0.97
CA PHE A 246 6.52 -32.87 2.40
C PHE A 246 6.23 -31.60 3.24
N GLY A 247 6.84 -30.48 2.89
CA GLY A 247 6.58 -29.20 3.54
C GLY A 247 5.11 -28.77 3.46
N ALA A 248 4.48 -28.93 2.27
CA ALA A 248 3.05 -28.65 2.10
C ALA A 248 2.16 -29.55 2.97
N GLY A 249 2.50 -30.85 3.07
CA GLY A 249 1.81 -31.78 3.94
C GLY A 249 1.91 -31.40 5.42
N MET A 250 3.12 -31.11 5.90
CA MET A 250 3.36 -30.70 7.29
C MET A 250 2.66 -29.40 7.64
N THR A 251 2.85 -28.34 6.81
CA THR A 251 2.20 -27.04 7.07
C THR A 251 0.69 -27.12 6.94
N GLY A 252 0.17 -27.95 6.04
CA GLY A 252 -1.26 -28.23 5.88
C GLY A 252 -1.87 -28.91 7.10
N VAL A 253 -1.22 -29.93 7.65
CA VAL A 253 -1.66 -30.60 8.90
C VAL A 253 -1.70 -29.60 10.04
N VAL A 254 -0.62 -28.81 10.22
CA VAL A 254 -0.57 -27.77 11.25
C VAL A 254 -1.70 -26.75 11.06
N LEU A 255 -1.95 -26.30 9.82
CA LEU A 255 -3.05 -25.38 9.51
C LEU A 255 -4.41 -25.96 9.94
N VAL A 256 -4.69 -27.21 9.60
CA VAL A 256 -5.95 -27.88 9.99
C VAL A 256 -6.08 -27.94 11.50
N VAL A 257 -5.03 -28.36 12.22
CA VAL A 257 -5.04 -28.43 13.68
C VAL A 257 -5.23 -27.04 14.30
N VAL A 258 -4.55 -26.01 13.80
CA VAL A 258 -4.73 -24.63 14.25
C VAL A 258 -6.17 -24.16 14.03
N LEU A 259 -6.74 -24.45 12.87
CA LEU A 259 -8.13 -24.09 12.58
C LEU A 259 -9.11 -24.74 13.56
N ILE A 260 -8.96 -26.04 13.82
CA ILE A 260 -9.83 -26.76 14.75
C ILE A 260 -9.67 -26.23 16.18
N THR A 261 -8.42 -26.08 16.65
CA THR A 261 -8.14 -25.77 18.06
C THR A 261 -8.33 -24.30 18.43
N LYS A 262 -8.17 -23.39 17.45
CA LYS A 262 -8.25 -21.94 17.67
C LYS A 262 -9.50 -21.29 17.06
N PHE A 263 -10.39 -22.06 16.43
CA PHE A 263 -11.58 -21.53 15.75
C PHE A 263 -12.43 -20.67 16.69
N THR A 264 -12.79 -21.21 17.85
CA THR A 264 -13.58 -20.51 18.88
C THR A 264 -12.87 -19.34 19.55
N ARG A 265 -11.53 -19.29 19.45
CA ARG A 265 -10.68 -18.21 20.01
C ARG A 265 -10.43 -17.07 19.02
N GLY A 266 -11.13 -17.02 17.89
CA GLY A 266 -11.06 -15.94 16.93
C GLY A 266 -10.36 -16.29 15.60
N ALA A 267 -9.90 -17.52 15.37
CA ALA A 267 -9.26 -17.91 14.11
C ALA A 267 -10.18 -17.75 12.90
N TRP A 268 -11.51 -17.86 13.08
CA TRP A 268 -12.50 -17.59 12.03
C TRP A 268 -12.43 -16.14 11.49
N ILE A 269 -12.04 -15.16 12.34
CA ILE A 269 -11.88 -13.76 11.93
C ILE A 269 -10.76 -13.64 10.89
N ALA A 270 -9.64 -14.36 11.09
CA ALA A 270 -8.55 -14.39 10.13
C ALA A 270 -8.98 -14.97 8.79
N ILE A 271 -9.79 -16.05 8.80
CA ILE A 271 -10.33 -16.66 7.58
C ILE A 271 -11.25 -15.68 6.85
N ALA A 272 -12.18 -15.05 7.59
CA ALA A 272 -13.10 -14.07 7.03
C ALA A 272 -12.36 -12.86 6.45
N ALA A 273 -11.34 -12.36 7.16
CA ALA A 273 -10.47 -11.28 6.67
C ALA A 273 -9.70 -11.66 5.40
N MET A 274 -9.11 -12.86 5.35
CA MET A 274 -8.42 -13.37 4.16
C MET A 274 -9.36 -13.49 2.95
N ALA A 275 -10.58 -14.02 3.16
CA ALA A 275 -11.60 -14.11 2.11
C ALA A 275 -12.01 -12.71 1.62
N MET A 276 -12.26 -11.78 2.54
CA MET A 276 -12.60 -10.39 2.23
C MET A 276 -11.48 -9.71 1.43
N PHE A 277 -10.22 -9.81 1.86
CA PHE A 277 -9.08 -9.23 1.14
C PHE A 277 -8.88 -9.87 -0.23
N TYR A 278 -9.07 -11.18 -0.35
CA TYR A 278 -8.99 -11.86 -1.65
C TYR A 278 -10.05 -11.33 -2.63
N LEU A 279 -11.30 -11.23 -2.18
CA LEU A 279 -12.39 -10.68 -3.01
C LEU A 279 -12.14 -9.23 -3.39
N LEU A 280 -11.65 -8.42 -2.43
CA LEU A 280 -11.28 -7.02 -2.69
C LEU A 280 -10.16 -6.92 -3.74
N MET A 281 -9.10 -7.71 -3.61
CA MET A 281 -8.01 -7.74 -4.58
C MET A 281 -8.48 -8.17 -5.98
N GLN A 282 -9.37 -9.16 -6.07
CA GLN A 282 -9.96 -9.59 -7.34
C GLN A 282 -10.85 -8.50 -7.95
N ALA A 283 -11.64 -7.79 -7.13
CA ALA A 283 -12.46 -6.67 -7.58
C ALA A 283 -11.59 -5.52 -8.12
N ILE A 284 -10.51 -5.17 -7.42
CA ILE A 284 -9.56 -4.16 -7.85
C ILE A 284 -8.91 -4.55 -9.19
N ARG A 285 -8.42 -5.79 -9.31
CA ARG A 285 -7.82 -6.28 -10.55
C ARG A 285 -8.81 -6.23 -11.71
N LYS A 286 -10.02 -6.76 -11.52
CA LYS A 286 -11.06 -6.72 -12.55
C LYS A 286 -11.40 -5.29 -13.00
N HIS A 287 -11.41 -4.34 -12.04
CA HIS A 287 -11.60 -2.93 -12.34
C HIS A 287 -10.46 -2.38 -13.20
N TYR A 288 -9.20 -2.60 -12.82
CA TYR A 288 -8.04 -2.14 -13.59
C TYR A 288 -7.95 -2.76 -14.99
N ASP A 289 -8.27 -4.05 -15.11
CA ASP A 289 -8.26 -4.75 -16.41
C ASP A 289 -9.37 -4.21 -17.33
N ARG A 290 -10.55 -3.90 -16.78
CA ARG A 290 -11.64 -3.25 -17.54
C ARG A 290 -11.22 -1.85 -18.00
N VAL A 291 -10.72 -1.02 -17.10
CA VAL A 291 -10.22 0.32 -17.45
C VAL A 291 -9.11 0.26 -18.50
N ALA A 292 -8.19 -0.70 -18.37
CA ALA A 292 -7.13 -0.88 -19.35
C ALA A 292 -7.67 -1.26 -20.73
N ALA A 293 -8.71 -2.11 -20.79
CA ALA A 293 -9.34 -2.48 -22.05
C ALA A 293 -10.09 -1.29 -22.69
N GLU A 294 -10.75 -0.46 -21.88
CA GLU A 294 -11.45 0.74 -22.36
C GLU A 294 -10.51 1.87 -22.81
N LEU A 295 -9.25 1.87 -22.33
CA LEU A 295 -8.24 2.87 -22.67
C LEU A 295 -7.37 2.48 -23.89
N VAL A 296 -7.61 1.33 -24.50
CA VAL A 296 -6.90 0.96 -25.74
C VAL A 296 -7.34 1.90 -26.85
N ALA A 297 -6.40 2.69 -27.38
CA ALA A 297 -6.68 3.61 -28.48
C ALA A 297 -7.05 2.85 -29.76
N GLY A 298 -8.19 3.19 -30.33
CA GLY A 298 -8.61 2.73 -31.66
C GLY A 298 -8.20 3.71 -32.75
N ASP A 299 -8.12 3.24 -33.97
CA ASP A 299 -7.77 4.08 -35.15
C ASP A 299 -8.76 5.23 -35.41
N THR A 300 -9.96 5.13 -34.84
CA THR A 300 -11.03 6.12 -34.98
C THR A 300 -11.15 7.12 -33.86
N ASP A 301 -10.33 6.98 -32.78
CA ASP A 301 -10.48 7.80 -31.56
C ASP A 301 -9.88 9.21 -31.69
N ALA A 302 -9.09 9.47 -32.73
CA ALA A 302 -8.48 10.77 -33.00
C ALA A 302 -9.37 11.68 -33.87
N VAL A 303 -10.69 11.66 -33.64
CA VAL A 303 -11.64 12.53 -34.38
C VAL A 303 -11.60 13.93 -33.81
N LEU A 304 -11.27 14.92 -34.63
CA LEU A 304 -11.33 16.33 -34.26
C LEU A 304 -12.75 16.75 -33.89
N PRO A 305 -12.94 17.52 -32.81
CA PRO A 305 -14.25 18.10 -32.50
C PRO A 305 -14.72 19.03 -33.63
N SER A 306 -16.02 19.10 -33.85
CA SER A 306 -16.59 19.95 -34.89
C SER A 306 -16.45 21.43 -34.56
N ARG A 307 -16.63 21.77 -33.28
CA ARG A 307 -16.49 23.12 -32.74
C ARG A 307 -15.98 23.09 -31.29
N ASN A 308 -15.20 24.10 -30.93
CA ASN A 308 -14.82 24.35 -29.53
C ASN A 308 -15.64 25.52 -29.00
N HIS A 309 -16.56 25.23 -28.07
CA HIS A 309 -17.40 26.20 -27.41
C HIS A 309 -16.81 26.55 -26.04
N ALA A 310 -16.22 27.71 -25.90
CA ALA A 310 -15.58 28.17 -24.66
C ALA A 310 -16.55 28.96 -23.80
N ILE A 311 -16.68 28.60 -22.54
CA ILE A 311 -17.51 29.26 -21.54
C ILE A 311 -16.60 29.75 -20.43
N VAL A 312 -16.60 31.05 -20.14
CA VAL A 312 -15.91 31.60 -18.98
C VAL A 312 -16.92 31.84 -17.86
N LEU A 313 -16.76 31.18 -16.75
CA LEU A 313 -17.64 31.41 -15.58
C LEU A 313 -17.24 32.68 -14.88
N VAL A 314 -18.24 33.54 -14.61
CA VAL A 314 -18.06 34.84 -14.00
C VAL A 314 -18.98 34.98 -12.81
N SER A 315 -18.42 35.24 -11.62
CA SER A 315 -19.18 35.60 -10.44
C SER A 315 -19.11 37.12 -10.14
N THR A 316 -17.92 37.66 -10.29
CA THR A 316 -17.63 39.10 -10.08
C THR A 316 -16.53 39.53 -11.04
N LEU A 317 -16.48 40.84 -11.33
CA LEU A 317 -15.48 41.39 -12.23
C LEU A 317 -14.21 41.80 -11.45
N HIS A 318 -13.31 40.83 -11.31
CA HIS A 318 -12.02 40.99 -10.63
C HIS A 318 -10.85 40.50 -11.49
N LYS A 319 -9.61 40.65 -11.00
CA LYS A 319 -8.38 40.26 -11.78
C LYS A 319 -8.41 38.81 -12.28
N PRO A 320 -8.77 37.78 -11.49
CA PRO A 320 -8.87 36.41 -11.98
C PRO A 320 -9.87 36.24 -13.15
N THR A 321 -11.02 36.92 -13.11
CA THR A 321 -12.03 36.89 -14.19
C THR A 321 -11.48 37.45 -15.47
N LEU A 322 -10.85 38.64 -15.41
CA LEU A 322 -10.25 39.28 -16.59
C LEU A 322 -9.14 38.41 -17.20
N ARG A 323 -8.33 37.77 -16.36
CA ARG A 323 -7.31 36.84 -16.82
C ARG A 323 -7.92 35.63 -17.50
N ALA A 324 -8.99 35.07 -16.94
CA ALA A 324 -9.70 33.92 -17.52
C ALA A 324 -10.29 34.26 -18.90
N VAL A 325 -10.92 35.45 -19.03
CA VAL A 325 -11.43 35.95 -20.31
C VAL A 325 -10.31 36.13 -21.32
N ALA A 326 -9.20 36.74 -20.92
CA ALA A 326 -8.04 36.95 -21.81
C ALA A 326 -7.45 35.62 -22.28
N TYR A 327 -7.32 34.65 -21.37
CA TYR A 327 -6.79 33.34 -21.68
C TYR A 327 -7.75 32.55 -22.59
N ALA A 328 -9.05 32.56 -22.29
CA ALA A 328 -10.05 31.92 -23.15
C ALA A 328 -10.07 32.48 -24.57
N ARG A 329 -9.88 33.80 -24.74
CA ARG A 329 -9.72 34.44 -26.08
C ARG A 329 -8.43 33.98 -26.78
N ALA A 330 -7.35 33.81 -26.07
CA ALA A 330 -6.07 33.35 -26.61
C ALA A 330 -6.14 31.92 -27.18
N THR A 331 -7.04 31.07 -26.66
CA THR A 331 -7.25 29.70 -27.18
C THR A 331 -8.02 29.67 -28.51
N ARG A 332 -8.49 30.82 -29.01
CA ARG A 332 -9.23 30.96 -30.28
C ARG A 332 -10.36 29.92 -30.47
N PRO A 333 -11.31 29.85 -29.56
CA PRO A 333 -12.46 28.94 -29.71
C PRO A 333 -13.39 29.44 -30.83
N ASP A 334 -14.19 28.52 -31.39
CA ASP A 334 -15.20 28.89 -32.41
C ASP A 334 -16.32 29.76 -31.86
N VAL A 335 -16.69 29.49 -30.60
CA VAL A 335 -17.66 30.29 -29.84
C VAL A 335 -17.08 30.60 -28.46
N LEU A 336 -17.11 31.87 -28.08
CA LEU A 336 -16.69 32.32 -26.77
C LEU A 336 -17.77 33.13 -26.10
N GLU A 337 -18.17 32.73 -24.91
CA GLU A 337 -19.15 33.44 -24.08
C GLU A 337 -18.75 33.44 -22.60
N ALA A 338 -19.14 34.48 -21.90
CA ALA A 338 -19.07 34.56 -20.44
C ALA A 338 -20.43 34.18 -19.87
N VAL A 339 -20.46 33.41 -18.79
CA VAL A 339 -21.69 32.94 -18.17
C VAL A 339 -21.65 33.29 -16.67
N THR A 340 -22.69 33.98 -16.21
CA THR A 340 -22.94 34.20 -14.80
C THR A 340 -24.26 33.56 -14.36
N VAL A 341 -24.33 33.13 -13.14
CA VAL A 341 -25.55 32.57 -12.55
C VAL A 341 -26.20 33.65 -11.65
N ASN A 342 -27.46 33.93 -11.88
CA ASN A 342 -28.22 34.90 -11.06
C ASN A 342 -28.56 34.30 -9.69
N VAL A 343 -27.65 34.48 -8.74
CA VAL A 343 -27.83 34.06 -7.35
C VAL A 343 -28.40 35.22 -6.52
N ASP A 344 -27.95 36.43 -6.84
CA ASP A 344 -28.44 37.67 -6.28
C ASP A 344 -28.64 38.69 -7.42
N GLU A 345 -29.85 39.24 -7.46
CA GLU A 345 -30.25 40.11 -8.58
C GLU A 345 -29.49 41.46 -8.57
N ALA A 346 -29.19 42.00 -7.38
CA ALA A 346 -28.47 43.28 -7.26
C ALA A 346 -27.03 43.14 -7.73
N ASP A 347 -26.36 42.07 -7.31
CA ASP A 347 -24.99 41.76 -7.71
C ASP A 347 -24.90 41.43 -9.21
N THR A 348 -25.86 40.68 -9.75
CA THR A 348 -25.92 40.35 -11.17
C THR A 348 -26.11 41.59 -12.02
N LYS A 349 -27.05 42.51 -11.65
CA LYS A 349 -27.22 43.77 -12.34
C LYS A 349 -25.98 44.68 -12.28
N LYS A 350 -25.28 44.68 -11.18
CA LYS A 350 -24.00 45.39 -11.04
C LYS A 350 -22.94 44.83 -11.96
N LEU A 351 -22.80 43.48 -12.01
CA LEU A 351 -21.86 42.80 -12.87
C LEU A 351 -22.11 43.12 -14.36
N VAL A 352 -23.37 43.06 -14.81
CA VAL A 352 -23.75 43.39 -16.20
C VAL A 352 -23.35 44.80 -16.56
N ARG A 353 -23.72 45.79 -15.70
CA ARG A 353 -23.34 47.21 -15.91
C ARG A 353 -21.83 47.42 -15.96
N ASP A 354 -21.07 46.77 -15.08
CA ASP A 354 -19.61 46.89 -15.05
C ASP A 354 -18.97 46.21 -16.25
N TRP A 355 -19.55 45.10 -16.77
CA TRP A 355 -19.13 44.41 -17.95
C TRP A 355 -19.28 45.30 -19.21
N GLU A 356 -20.43 45.91 -19.40
CA GLU A 356 -20.75 46.84 -20.50
C GLU A 356 -19.89 48.08 -20.43
N ARG A 357 -19.74 48.70 -19.26
CA ARG A 357 -18.91 49.89 -19.05
C ARG A 357 -17.48 49.66 -19.44
N ARG A 358 -16.94 48.47 -19.20
CA ARG A 358 -15.56 48.12 -19.58
C ARG A 358 -15.41 47.63 -21.04
N LYS A 359 -16.51 47.57 -21.78
CA LYS A 359 -16.55 47.14 -23.18
C LYS A 359 -15.78 45.80 -23.39
N ILE A 360 -16.02 44.80 -22.52
CA ILE A 360 -15.36 43.51 -22.64
C ILE A 360 -15.90 42.83 -23.89
N PRO A 361 -15.02 42.46 -24.88
CA PRO A 361 -15.45 41.93 -26.18
C PRO A 361 -15.83 40.43 -26.13
N VAL A 362 -16.62 40.04 -25.15
CA VAL A 362 -17.19 38.70 -24.96
C VAL A 362 -18.61 38.86 -24.44
N PRO A 363 -19.62 38.27 -25.06
CA PRO A 363 -21.00 38.37 -24.62
C PRO A 363 -21.16 37.72 -23.23
N LEU A 364 -21.82 38.40 -22.33
CA LEU A 364 -22.18 37.92 -20.98
C LEU A 364 -23.60 37.37 -20.99
N LYS A 365 -23.76 36.09 -20.69
CA LYS A 365 -25.05 35.42 -20.53
C LYS A 365 -25.38 35.26 -19.05
N VAL A 366 -26.60 35.60 -18.68
CA VAL A 366 -27.13 35.39 -17.35
C VAL A 366 -28.01 34.16 -17.32
N VAL A 367 -27.70 33.22 -16.44
CA VAL A 367 -28.47 32.01 -16.23
C VAL A 367 -29.22 32.12 -14.93
N GLU A 368 -30.54 31.95 -14.96
CA GLU A 368 -31.39 32.05 -13.79
C GLU A 368 -31.21 30.86 -12.83
N SER A 369 -31.22 31.15 -11.50
CA SER A 369 -31.12 30.15 -10.46
C SER A 369 -32.16 30.41 -9.36
N PRO A 370 -33.36 29.84 -9.46
CA PRO A 370 -34.42 30.03 -8.46
C PRO A 370 -34.02 29.62 -7.03
N TYR A 371 -33.09 28.69 -6.92
CA TYR A 371 -32.63 28.10 -5.66
C TYR A 371 -31.28 28.66 -5.15
N ARG A 372 -30.77 29.72 -5.73
CA ARG A 372 -29.46 30.31 -5.40
C ARG A 372 -28.29 29.29 -5.50
N GLU A 373 -28.41 28.27 -6.34
CA GLU A 373 -27.39 27.28 -6.60
C GLU A 373 -26.64 27.62 -7.89
N ILE A 374 -25.31 27.45 -7.89
CA ILE A 374 -24.47 27.75 -9.07
C ILE A 374 -24.29 26.50 -9.94
N THR A 375 -24.13 25.33 -9.33
CA THR A 375 -23.65 24.13 -10.00
C THR A 375 -24.67 23.57 -11.00
N LYS A 376 -25.92 23.42 -10.59
CA LYS A 376 -26.98 22.82 -11.43
C LYS A 376 -27.29 23.65 -12.68
N PRO A 377 -27.50 24.98 -12.58
CA PRO A 377 -27.76 25.81 -13.77
C PRO A 377 -26.61 25.78 -14.79
N VAL A 378 -25.35 25.80 -14.31
CA VAL A 378 -24.18 25.69 -15.20
C VAL A 378 -24.16 24.34 -15.90
N LEU A 379 -24.40 23.22 -15.19
CA LEU A 379 -24.46 21.88 -15.79
C LEU A 379 -25.58 21.76 -16.83
N GLU A 380 -26.76 22.30 -16.54
CA GLU A 380 -27.89 22.28 -17.49
C GLU A 380 -27.59 23.12 -18.72
N TYR A 381 -26.95 24.28 -18.55
CA TYR A 381 -26.51 25.13 -19.64
C TYR A 381 -25.50 24.41 -20.54
N VAL A 382 -24.48 23.80 -19.99
CA VAL A 382 -23.47 23.04 -20.71
C VAL A 382 -24.10 21.84 -21.44
N LYS A 383 -25.01 21.12 -20.79
CA LYS A 383 -25.76 20.01 -21.41
C LYS A 383 -26.56 20.47 -22.60
N ARG A 384 -27.26 21.61 -22.53
CA ARG A 384 -28.07 22.16 -23.63
C ARG A 384 -27.22 22.45 -24.85
N ILE A 385 -26.01 23.02 -24.70
CA ILE A 385 -25.10 23.27 -25.81
C ILE A 385 -24.72 21.98 -26.50
N ARG A 386 -24.38 20.94 -25.74
CA ARG A 386 -24.00 19.64 -26.31
C ARG A 386 -25.13 18.84 -26.92
N THR A 387 -26.37 18.99 -26.41
CA THR A 387 -27.54 18.31 -26.96
C THR A 387 -27.78 18.78 -28.39
N ASN A 388 -27.48 20.02 -28.70
CA ASN A 388 -27.67 20.58 -30.06
C ASN A 388 -26.60 20.04 -31.05
N ASN A 389 -25.39 19.70 -30.56
CA ASN A 389 -24.37 19.11 -31.45
C ASN A 389 -23.42 18.20 -30.63
N PRO A 390 -23.61 16.87 -30.71
CA PRO A 390 -22.82 15.90 -29.92
C PRO A 390 -21.31 15.88 -30.22
N ARG A 391 -20.89 16.37 -31.40
CA ARG A 391 -19.48 16.46 -31.78
C ARG A 391 -18.76 17.71 -31.27
N ASP A 392 -19.51 18.68 -30.72
CA ASP A 392 -18.91 19.87 -30.13
C ASP A 392 -18.28 19.57 -28.80
N VAL A 393 -17.15 20.20 -28.52
CA VAL A 393 -16.49 20.17 -27.21
C VAL A 393 -16.79 21.49 -26.50
N VAL A 394 -17.18 21.38 -25.24
CA VAL A 394 -17.42 22.56 -24.39
C VAL A 394 -16.25 22.72 -23.42
N THR A 395 -15.51 23.82 -23.52
CA THR A 395 -14.42 24.14 -22.59
C THR A 395 -14.89 25.16 -21.57
N VAL A 396 -14.95 24.77 -20.30
CA VAL A 396 -15.38 25.65 -19.19
C VAL A 396 -14.16 26.19 -18.49
N PHE A 397 -13.93 27.51 -18.58
CA PHE A 397 -12.86 28.23 -17.88
C PHE A 397 -13.37 28.71 -16.53
N ILE A 398 -12.70 28.27 -15.47
CA ILE A 398 -13.04 28.60 -14.09
C ILE A 398 -11.94 29.49 -13.52
N PRO A 399 -12.21 30.81 -13.28
CA PRO A 399 -11.25 31.68 -12.60
C PRO A 399 -11.16 31.29 -11.13
N GLU A 400 -9.94 31.11 -10.65
CA GLU A 400 -9.65 30.77 -9.27
C GLU A 400 -8.56 31.66 -8.71
N TYR A 401 -8.57 31.89 -7.42
CA TYR A 401 -7.45 32.52 -6.75
C TYR A 401 -6.77 31.53 -5.81
N VAL A 402 -5.44 31.59 -5.79
CA VAL A 402 -4.59 30.72 -4.98
C VAL A 402 -4.22 31.48 -3.71
N VAL A 403 -4.62 30.92 -2.57
CA VAL A 403 -4.32 31.42 -1.23
C VAL A 403 -2.97 30.93 -0.73
N GLY A 404 -2.39 31.61 0.26
CA GLY A 404 -1.03 31.33 0.72
C GLY A 404 -0.87 30.00 1.49
N ARG A 405 -1.89 29.55 2.20
CA ARG A 405 -1.82 28.35 3.04
C ARG A 405 -2.90 27.34 2.63
N TRP A 406 -2.58 26.06 2.69
CA TRP A 406 -3.46 24.98 2.26
C TRP A 406 -4.81 24.94 3.01
N TRP A 407 -4.84 25.30 4.31
CA TRP A 407 -6.08 25.33 5.10
C TRP A 407 -6.98 26.54 4.75
N GLU A 408 -6.43 27.64 4.23
CA GLU A 408 -7.21 28.77 3.72
C GLU A 408 -8.01 28.36 2.47
N GLN A 409 -7.53 27.37 1.73
CA GLN A 409 -8.24 26.79 0.60
C GLN A 409 -9.56 26.12 1.00
N ILE A 410 -9.66 25.63 2.24
CA ILE A 410 -10.90 25.03 2.76
C ILE A 410 -12.00 26.09 2.91
N LEU A 411 -11.62 27.33 3.23
CA LEU A 411 -12.55 28.45 3.37
C LEU A 411 -12.96 29.09 2.03
N HIS A 412 -12.16 28.83 0.97
CA HIS A 412 -12.33 29.46 -0.32
C HIS A 412 -12.43 28.43 -1.46
N ASN A 413 -13.04 28.82 -2.58
CA ASN A 413 -13.12 28.00 -3.81
C ASN A 413 -13.87 26.66 -3.71
N GLN A 414 -14.62 26.39 -2.66
CA GLN A 414 -15.37 25.12 -2.54
C GLN A 414 -16.44 24.93 -3.62
N SER A 415 -17.10 26.02 -4.05
CA SER A 415 -18.05 25.99 -5.17
C SER A 415 -17.37 25.63 -6.50
N ALA A 416 -16.19 26.18 -6.74
CA ALA A 416 -15.38 25.85 -7.92
C ALA A 416 -14.94 24.38 -7.92
N LEU A 417 -14.48 23.85 -6.79
CA LEU A 417 -14.09 22.44 -6.64
C LEU A 417 -15.27 21.48 -6.88
N ARG A 418 -16.43 21.80 -6.28
CA ARG A 418 -17.67 21.01 -6.47
C ARG A 418 -18.13 21.03 -7.93
N LEU A 419 -18.09 22.19 -8.58
CA LEU A 419 -18.47 22.36 -9.97
C LEU A 419 -17.52 21.57 -10.90
N LYS A 420 -16.20 21.67 -10.70
CA LYS A 420 -15.21 20.89 -11.43
C LYS A 420 -15.48 19.39 -11.32
N GLY A 421 -15.71 18.90 -10.10
CA GLY A 421 -16.00 17.48 -9.88
C GLY A 421 -17.22 17.03 -10.67
N ARG A 422 -18.27 17.83 -10.74
CA ARG A 422 -19.50 17.49 -11.49
C ARG A 422 -19.35 17.63 -13.01
N LEU A 423 -18.60 18.63 -13.47
CA LEU A 423 -18.34 18.84 -14.91
C LEU A 423 -17.45 17.73 -15.49
N LEU A 424 -16.53 17.17 -14.69
CA LEU A 424 -15.66 16.06 -15.11
C LEU A 424 -16.43 14.82 -15.56
N PHE A 425 -17.60 14.58 -14.97
CA PHE A 425 -18.48 13.46 -15.35
C PHE A 425 -19.42 13.76 -16.52
N GLN A 426 -19.28 14.94 -17.15
CA GLN A 426 -20.05 15.26 -18.36
C GLN A 426 -19.22 14.91 -19.60
N PRO A 427 -19.69 13.99 -20.48
CA PRO A 427 -18.96 13.63 -21.68
C PRO A 427 -18.72 14.85 -22.58
N GLY A 428 -17.53 15.00 -23.17
CA GLY A 428 -17.16 16.10 -24.08
C GLY A 428 -17.09 17.48 -23.46
N VAL A 429 -16.98 17.55 -22.13
CA VAL A 429 -16.74 18.79 -21.39
C VAL A 429 -15.31 18.79 -20.88
N MET A 430 -14.58 19.84 -21.23
CA MET A 430 -13.24 20.11 -20.71
C MET A 430 -13.33 21.20 -19.66
N VAL A 431 -12.56 21.09 -18.57
CA VAL A 431 -12.53 22.10 -17.52
C VAL A 431 -11.12 22.66 -17.40
N THR A 432 -11.01 23.97 -17.58
CA THR A 432 -9.76 24.70 -17.48
C THR A 432 -9.78 25.62 -16.26
N SER A 433 -8.93 25.33 -15.28
CA SER A 433 -8.70 26.24 -14.15
C SER A 433 -7.76 27.35 -14.59
N VAL A 434 -8.12 28.60 -14.29
CA VAL A 434 -7.28 29.76 -14.53
C VAL A 434 -6.88 30.36 -13.19
N PRO A 435 -5.72 29.94 -12.62
CA PRO A 435 -5.31 30.38 -11.30
C PRO A 435 -4.76 31.81 -11.33
N TRP A 436 -5.09 32.56 -10.30
CA TRP A 436 -4.50 33.86 -9.97
C TRP A 436 -3.84 33.77 -8.60
N GLN A 437 -2.54 33.95 -8.54
CA GLN A 437 -1.81 33.95 -7.28
C GLN A 437 -2.01 35.28 -6.55
N LEU A 438 -2.38 35.21 -5.27
CA LEU A 438 -2.44 36.37 -4.41
C LEU A 438 -1.03 36.71 -3.89
N HIS A 439 -0.76 37.99 -3.63
CA HIS A 439 0.54 38.42 -3.08
C HIS A 439 0.93 37.70 -1.78
N SER A 440 -0.06 37.26 -1.00
CA SER A 440 0.17 36.41 0.19
C SER A 440 0.73 35.03 -0.16
N SER A 441 0.40 34.47 -1.33
CA SER A 441 0.92 33.19 -1.78
C SER A 441 2.33 33.29 -2.36
N GLU A 442 2.70 34.40 -3.00
CA GLU A 442 4.05 34.64 -3.52
C GLU A 442 5.12 34.61 -2.41
N ARG A 443 4.80 35.17 -1.23
CA ARG A 443 5.72 35.17 -0.08
C ARG A 443 5.99 33.77 0.49
N VAL A 444 5.08 32.82 0.31
CA VAL A 444 5.25 31.43 0.75
C VAL A 444 6.12 30.66 -0.23
N VAL A 445 6.00 30.90 -1.54
CA VAL A 445 6.81 30.27 -2.57
C VAL A 445 8.27 30.73 -2.49
N THR A 446 8.51 32.01 -2.28
CA THR A 446 9.87 32.57 -2.14
C THR A 446 10.60 32.16 -0.85
N ARG A 447 9.87 31.66 0.17
CA ARG A 447 10.47 31.11 1.39
C ARG A 447 10.83 29.63 1.33
N ARG A 448 10.42 28.89 0.31
CA ARG A 448 10.96 27.55 0.08
C ARG A 448 12.37 27.71 -0.48
N PRO A 449 13.42 27.16 0.18
CA PRO A 449 14.72 27.10 -0.47
C PRO A 449 14.50 26.37 -1.80
N GLU A 450 15.01 26.93 -2.87
CA GLU A 450 15.10 26.22 -4.15
C GLU A 450 15.89 24.95 -3.88
N THR A 451 15.19 23.85 -3.64
CA THR A 451 15.78 22.53 -3.77
C THR A 451 16.25 22.52 -5.22
N PRO A 452 17.56 22.33 -5.49
CA PRO A 452 18.02 22.23 -6.86
C PRO A 452 17.12 21.17 -7.52
N PRO A 453 16.60 21.44 -8.72
CA PRO A 453 15.73 20.47 -9.40
C PRO A 453 16.49 19.15 -9.36
N GLY A 454 15.88 18.13 -8.75
CA GLY A 454 16.45 16.81 -8.68
C GLY A 454 16.96 16.51 -10.08
N SER A 455 18.18 16.05 -10.20
CA SER A 455 18.83 15.79 -11.46
C SER A 455 17.79 15.21 -12.41
N PHE A 456 17.30 16.02 -13.34
CA PHE A 456 16.59 15.53 -14.49
C PHE A 456 17.55 14.54 -15.14
N ARG A 457 17.34 13.26 -15.00
CA ARG A 457 17.82 12.32 -16.00
C ARG A 457 17.23 12.91 -17.28
N ARG A 458 18.05 13.50 -18.12
CA ARG A 458 17.66 13.91 -19.47
C ARG A 458 16.90 12.71 -20.04
N GLY A 459 15.56 12.79 -20.03
CA GLY A 459 14.78 11.96 -20.90
C GLY A 459 15.39 12.21 -22.25
N TYR A 460 15.53 11.21 -23.07
CA TYR A 460 15.98 11.30 -24.44
C TYR A 460 15.49 12.63 -25.05
N GLU A 461 16.35 13.66 -25.02
CA GLU A 461 16.21 14.73 -25.97
C GLU A 461 16.44 14.03 -27.32
N ALA A 462 15.36 13.78 -28.03
CA ALA A 462 15.48 13.54 -29.45
C ALA A 462 16.32 14.68 -29.96
N ALA A 463 17.53 14.36 -30.42
CA ALA A 463 18.38 15.38 -31.07
C ALA A 463 17.48 16.16 -32.06
N PRO A 464 17.56 17.49 -32.11
CA PRO A 464 16.77 18.24 -33.08
C PRO A 464 16.96 17.53 -34.41
N GLN A 465 15.92 16.96 -34.95
CA GLN A 465 15.93 16.48 -36.32
C GLN A 465 16.21 17.74 -37.14
N GLU A 466 17.44 17.87 -37.64
CA GLU A 466 17.75 18.81 -38.72
C GLU A 466 16.84 18.42 -39.89
N LEU A 467 15.68 19.03 -39.93
CA LEU A 467 14.79 19.01 -41.10
C LEU A 467 15.59 19.65 -42.24
N GLY A 468 16.23 18.82 -43.05
CA GLY A 468 16.80 19.29 -44.31
C GLY A 468 18.15 18.72 -44.76
N ARG A 469 18.79 17.79 -44.05
CA ARG A 469 19.94 17.10 -44.66
C ARG A 469 19.54 15.73 -45.21
N PRO A 470 19.73 15.50 -46.54
CA PRO A 470 19.58 14.16 -47.10
C PRO A 470 20.60 13.22 -46.46
N PRO A 471 20.30 11.93 -46.31
CA PRO A 471 21.21 10.96 -45.72
C PRO A 471 22.52 10.90 -46.50
N ALA A 472 23.64 10.94 -45.75
CA ALA A 472 24.97 10.80 -46.36
C ALA A 472 25.05 9.47 -47.13
N PRO A 473 25.68 9.46 -48.34
CA PRO A 473 25.81 8.23 -49.09
C PRO A 473 26.65 7.21 -48.31
N PRO A 474 26.37 5.90 -48.47
CA PRO A 474 27.10 4.85 -47.79
C PRO A 474 28.58 4.88 -48.14
N PRO A 475 29.49 4.56 -47.21
CA PRO A 475 30.92 4.56 -47.47
C PRO A 475 31.25 3.55 -48.58
N ALA A 476 32.09 3.90 -49.53
CA ALA A 476 32.57 3.04 -50.59
C ALA A 476 33.25 1.79 -50.03
N PRO A 477 33.08 0.61 -50.64
CA PRO A 477 33.72 -0.62 -50.18
C PRO A 477 35.24 -0.45 -50.22
N SER A 478 35.90 -0.70 -49.08
CA SER A 478 37.36 -0.70 -48.99
C SER A 478 37.91 -1.84 -49.86
N THR A 479 38.65 -1.48 -50.89
CA THR A 479 39.47 -2.41 -51.65
C THR A 479 40.52 -3.00 -50.73
N ALA A 480 40.36 -4.23 -50.34
CA ALA A 480 41.35 -5.00 -49.65
C ALA A 480 42.53 -5.23 -50.60
N THR A 481 43.62 -4.56 -50.36
CA THR A 481 44.92 -4.83 -51.00
C THR A 481 45.47 -6.15 -50.41
N THR A 482 45.41 -7.22 -51.21
CA THR A 482 46.15 -8.44 -50.97
C THR A 482 47.65 -8.17 -51.16
N SER A 483 48.40 -8.03 -50.06
CA SER A 483 49.84 -8.13 -50.08
C SER A 483 50.20 -9.57 -49.73
N GLY A 484 50.66 -10.29 -50.75
CA GLY A 484 51.34 -11.57 -50.58
C GLY A 484 52.67 -11.38 -49.85
N HIS A 485 52.93 -12.23 -48.90
CA HIS A 485 54.32 -12.50 -48.48
C HIS A 485 54.58 -13.99 -48.56
N ARG A 486 55.54 -14.32 -49.45
CA ARG A 486 56.33 -15.52 -49.47
C ARG A 486 57.30 -15.47 -48.28
N THR A 487 57.45 -16.50 -47.58
CA THR A 487 58.50 -17.47 -47.24
C THR A 487 58.12 -18.24 -46.03
#